data_9e272d80684415dd028d6a9ea434ad54
#
_entry.id   9e272d80684415dd028d6a9ea434ad54
#
_cell.length_a   1.000
_cell.length_b   1.000
_cell.length_c   1.000
_cell.angle_alpha   90.00
_cell.angle_beta   90.00
_cell.angle_gamma   90.00
#
_symmetry.space_group_name_H-M   'P 1'
#
loop_
_entity.id
_entity.type
_entity.pdbx_description
1 polymer ?
#
loop_
_entity_poly.entity_id
_entity_poly.type
_entity_poly.pdbx_seq_one_letter_code
_entity_poly.pdbx_strand_id
1 'polypeptide(L)'
;MEARIDQVVAAVNTWIVGDDEEVIVVDPGTDADAVLAKVGDREVIAVICTHGHVGHAAAALDVAGRDEAPIALHPADRLSWREVHGKTEPDIEMEDGGIFEVAGVALEVIHAPGHSAGSVCLYCEDLDVVMCGDALAADGLVTSEDGFSNFASQLSSIGEHVLTLPAKTRVLPGHGKEFTVAIAEKSFDSWISAGPGSAAPAGES
;
A
#
# COMPACT_ATOMS: atom_id res chain seq x y z
N MET A 1 10.53 -11.96 19.05
CA MET A 1 9.42 -11.07 19.55
C MET A 1 8.24 -11.25 18.59
N GLU A 2 7.04 -10.79 18.92
CA GLU A 2 5.87 -10.98 18.07
C GLU A 2 5.79 -9.84 17.06
N ALA A 3 5.58 -10.15 15.79
CA ALA A 3 5.42 -9.15 14.73
C ALA A 3 4.14 -8.32 14.97
N ARG A 4 4.19 -7.04 14.68
CA ARG A 4 3.08 -6.08 14.80
C ARG A 4 3.07 -5.10 13.66
N ILE A 5 1.99 -4.33 13.59
CA ILE A 5 1.87 -3.21 12.65
C ILE A 5 1.75 -1.91 13.41
N ASP A 6 2.64 -0.99 13.13
CA ASP A 6 2.57 0.40 13.56
C ASP A 6 2.08 1.28 12.39
N GLN A 7 1.48 2.42 12.71
CA GLN A 7 0.99 3.39 11.72
C GLN A 7 1.61 4.76 11.96
N VAL A 8 1.96 5.42 10.86
CA VAL A 8 2.15 6.88 10.81
C VAL A 8 1.02 7.46 10.00
N VAL A 9 0.26 8.38 10.58
CA VAL A 9 -0.85 9.07 9.93
C VAL A 9 -0.38 10.46 9.51
N ALA A 10 -0.35 10.70 8.21
CA ALA A 10 -0.02 12.00 7.61
C ALA A 10 -1.01 12.26 6.46
N ALA A 11 -0.56 12.82 5.34
CA ALA A 11 -1.37 12.91 4.12
C ALA A 11 -1.77 11.52 3.60
N VAL A 12 -0.86 10.54 3.76
CA VAL A 12 -1.12 9.11 3.53
C VAL A 12 -0.85 8.32 4.81
N ASN A 13 -1.36 7.11 4.89
CA ASN A 13 -1.04 6.15 5.92
C ASN A 13 0.24 5.40 5.53
N THR A 14 1.28 5.52 6.34
CA THR A 14 2.45 4.64 6.27
C THR A 14 2.26 3.50 7.25
N TRP A 15 2.48 2.28 6.79
CA TRP A 15 2.40 1.07 7.61
C TRP A 15 3.79 0.52 7.87
N ILE A 16 4.10 0.19 9.12
CA ILE A 16 5.40 -0.34 9.54
C ILE A 16 5.16 -1.71 10.14
N VAL A 17 5.62 -2.74 9.45
CA VAL A 17 5.41 -4.15 9.83
C VAL A 17 6.71 -4.73 10.33
N GLY A 18 6.70 -5.33 11.49
CA GLY A 18 7.89 -5.98 12.06
C GLY A 18 7.82 -6.11 13.57
N ASP A 19 8.95 -6.30 14.22
CA ASP A 19 9.06 -6.44 15.68
C ASP A 19 9.87 -5.30 16.31
N ASP A 20 10.65 -5.57 17.35
CA ASP A 20 11.49 -4.58 18.03
C ASP A 20 12.91 -4.51 17.45
N GLU A 21 13.25 -5.38 16.48
CA GLU A 21 14.57 -5.46 15.87
C GLU A 21 14.55 -5.00 14.40
N GLU A 22 13.58 -5.50 13.61
CA GLU A 22 13.51 -5.25 12.17
C GLU A 22 12.11 -4.89 11.69
N VAL A 23 12.02 -4.10 10.63
CA VAL A 23 10.76 -3.68 10.04
C VAL A 23 10.83 -3.57 8.51
N ILE A 24 9.68 -3.76 7.88
CA ILE A 24 9.38 -3.29 6.52
C ILE A 24 8.50 -2.05 6.62
N VAL A 25 8.83 -1.01 5.85
CA VAL A 25 8.02 0.22 5.73
C VAL A 25 7.23 0.15 4.43
N VAL A 26 5.91 0.29 4.53
CA VAL A 26 4.99 0.30 3.38
C VAL A 26 4.44 1.70 3.20
N ASP A 27 4.54 2.24 1.98
CA ASP A 27 4.11 3.59 1.59
C ASP A 27 4.68 4.66 2.54
N PRO A 28 5.98 5.00 2.44
CA PRO A 28 6.64 5.93 3.34
C PRO A 28 6.11 7.38 3.27
N GLY A 29 5.22 7.67 2.31
CA GLY A 29 4.60 8.98 2.19
C GLY A 29 5.56 10.07 1.72
N THR A 30 5.43 11.26 2.33
CA THR A 30 6.23 12.45 2.00
C THR A 30 7.08 12.96 3.16
N ASP A 31 6.96 12.38 4.37
CA ASP A 31 7.63 12.83 5.59
C ASP A 31 8.51 11.70 6.16
N ALA A 32 9.75 11.63 5.66
CA ALA A 32 10.72 10.63 6.10
C ALA A 32 11.05 10.75 7.60
N ASP A 33 11.12 11.96 8.14
CA ASP A 33 11.46 12.19 9.56
C ASP A 33 10.39 11.60 10.47
N ALA A 34 9.11 11.79 10.15
CA ALA A 34 8.01 11.22 10.91
C ALA A 34 8.02 9.68 10.87
N VAL A 35 8.29 9.10 9.70
CA VAL A 35 8.40 7.65 9.51
C VAL A 35 9.59 7.10 10.31
N LEU A 36 10.77 7.68 10.17
CA LEU A 36 11.99 7.23 10.86
C LEU A 36 11.88 7.41 12.39
N ALA A 37 11.22 8.47 12.86
CA ALA A 37 10.93 8.65 14.28
C ALA A 37 10.04 7.51 14.83
N LYS A 38 9.07 7.02 14.04
CA LYS A 38 8.21 5.89 14.42
C LYS A 38 8.93 4.55 14.33
N VAL A 39 9.81 4.38 13.34
CA VAL A 39 10.69 3.21 13.22
C VAL A 39 11.61 3.11 14.46
N GLY A 40 12.17 4.22 14.91
CA GLY A 40 13.09 4.24 16.04
C GLY A 40 14.42 3.54 15.73
N ASP A 41 14.90 2.72 16.69
CA ASP A 41 16.17 1.99 16.57
C ASP A 41 16.07 0.68 15.76
N ARG A 42 14.88 0.32 15.26
CA ARG A 42 14.68 -0.89 14.45
C ARG A 42 15.35 -0.74 13.09
N GLU A 43 15.88 -1.83 12.55
CA GLU A 43 16.44 -1.87 11.19
C GLU A 43 15.31 -1.85 10.15
N VAL A 44 15.39 -0.96 9.16
CA VAL A 44 14.53 -1.03 7.97
C VAL A 44 15.16 -2.02 7.00
N ILE A 45 14.54 -3.18 6.83
CA ILE A 45 15.05 -4.23 5.93
C ILE A 45 14.50 -4.15 4.51
N ALA A 46 13.40 -3.42 4.29
CA ALA A 46 12.89 -3.06 2.98
C ALA A 46 11.92 -1.88 3.08
N VAL A 47 11.79 -1.12 1.98
CA VAL A 47 10.72 -0.15 1.75
C VAL A 47 9.88 -0.64 0.58
N ILE A 48 8.57 -0.76 0.76
CA ILE A 48 7.64 -1.21 -0.28
C ILE A 48 6.69 -0.06 -0.62
N CYS A 49 6.61 0.31 -1.90
CA CYS A 49 5.60 1.23 -2.39
C CYS A 49 4.48 0.44 -3.05
N THR A 50 3.24 0.55 -2.54
CA THR A 50 2.06 -0.13 -3.12
C THR A 50 1.81 0.35 -4.54
N HIS A 51 2.21 1.58 -4.86
CA HIS A 51 2.20 2.17 -6.19
C HIS A 51 3.14 3.39 -6.26
N GLY A 52 3.33 3.94 -7.48
CA GLY A 52 4.38 4.93 -7.75
C GLY A 52 4.00 6.39 -7.55
N HIS A 53 2.80 6.75 -7.02
CA HIS A 53 2.40 8.14 -6.87
C HIS A 53 3.20 8.87 -5.78
N VAL A 54 3.42 10.18 -6.00
CA VAL A 54 4.25 11.02 -5.13
C VAL A 54 3.84 10.98 -3.67
N GLY A 55 2.53 10.93 -3.38
CA GLY A 55 1.99 10.88 -2.03
C GLY A 55 2.48 9.68 -1.21
N HIS A 56 2.75 8.55 -1.87
CA HIS A 56 3.15 7.28 -1.27
C HIS A 56 4.66 7.05 -1.33
N ALA A 57 5.31 7.48 -2.41
CA ALA A 57 6.68 7.09 -2.73
C ALA A 57 7.73 8.18 -2.45
N ALA A 58 7.36 9.44 -2.20
CA ALA A 58 8.33 10.54 -2.18
C ALA A 58 9.43 10.37 -1.13
N ALA A 59 9.11 9.85 0.07
CA ALA A 59 10.09 9.64 1.13
C ALA A 59 10.86 8.30 1.01
N ALA A 60 10.62 7.49 -0.03
CA ALA A 60 11.16 6.13 -0.11
C ALA A 60 12.70 6.09 -0.07
N LEU A 61 13.37 6.97 -0.82
CA LEU A 61 14.82 7.02 -0.86
C LEU A 61 15.44 7.44 0.49
N ASP A 62 14.81 8.41 1.18
CA ASP A 62 15.31 8.92 2.45
C ASP A 62 15.12 7.89 3.58
N VAL A 63 13.96 7.20 3.59
CA VAL A 63 13.69 6.14 4.58
C VAL A 63 14.60 4.93 4.35
N ALA A 64 14.72 4.47 3.10
CA ALA A 64 15.58 3.36 2.73
C ALA A 64 17.07 3.66 2.97
N GLY A 65 17.47 4.90 2.71
CA GLY A 65 18.88 5.34 2.82
C GLY A 65 19.46 5.26 4.23
N ARG A 66 18.63 5.24 5.29
CA ARG A 66 19.12 5.11 6.66
C ARG A 66 19.89 3.81 6.90
N ASP A 67 19.33 2.69 6.41
CA ASP A 67 19.87 1.34 6.64
C ASP A 67 20.32 0.67 5.33
N GLU A 68 20.40 1.43 4.23
CA GLU A 68 20.69 0.93 2.88
C GLU A 68 19.69 -0.17 2.43
N ALA A 69 18.43 -0.03 2.85
CA ALA A 69 17.36 -0.98 2.58
C ALA A 69 16.97 -0.98 1.09
N PRO A 70 16.64 -2.13 0.49
CA PRO A 70 16.11 -2.17 -0.87
C PRO A 70 14.70 -1.58 -0.93
N ILE A 71 14.38 -0.96 -2.08
CA ILE A 71 13.07 -0.41 -2.40
C ILE A 71 12.37 -1.31 -3.41
N ALA A 72 11.14 -1.70 -3.11
CA ALA A 72 10.32 -2.53 -3.98
C ALA A 72 9.17 -1.73 -4.60
N LEU A 73 8.96 -1.91 -5.90
CA LEU A 73 7.86 -1.33 -6.67
C LEU A 73 7.47 -2.28 -7.80
N HIS A 74 6.19 -2.33 -8.15
CA HIS A 74 5.74 -3.06 -9.34
C HIS A 74 6.21 -2.36 -10.63
N PRO A 75 6.77 -3.10 -11.61
CA PRO A 75 7.41 -2.49 -12.79
C PRO A 75 6.48 -1.65 -13.67
N ALA A 76 5.16 -1.89 -13.62
CA ALA A 76 4.18 -1.09 -14.37
C ALA A 76 4.07 0.37 -13.87
N ASP A 77 4.53 0.66 -12.65
CA ASP A 77 4.51 2.00 -12.05
C ASP A 77 5.84 2.75 -12.13
N ARG A 78 6.80 2.24 -12.88
CA ARG A 78 8.10 2.90 -13.07
C ARG A 78 8.01 4.32 -13.63
N LEU A 79 7.00 4.62 -14.44
CA LEU A 79 6.83 5.97 -14.98
C LEU A 79 6.50 6.96 -13.87
N SER A 80 5.50 6.67 -13.04
CA SER A 80 5.13 7.49 -11.88
C SER A 80 6.29 7.62 -10.89
N TRP A 81 7.01 6.53 -10.63
CA TRP A 81 8.22 6.55 -9.81
C TRP A 81 9.28 7.52 -10.35
N ARG A 82 9.55 7.51 -11.66
CA ARG A 82 10.53 8.41 -12.29
C ARG A 82 10.12 9.88 -12.27
N GLU A 83 8.84 10.19 -12.23
CA GLU A 83 8.35 11.55 -12.02
C GLU A 83 8.75 12.08 -10.64
N VAL A 84 8.85 11.21 -9.64
CA VAL A 84 9.24 11.54 -8.27
C VAL A 84 10.76 11.52 -8.09
N HIS A 85 11.43 10.46 -8.54
CA HIS A 85 12.83 10.12 -8.22
C HIS A 85 13.80 10.25 -9.41
N GLY A 86 13.30 10.66 -10.57
CA GLY A 86 14.11 10.89 -11.76
C GLY A 86 14.74 9.58 -12.28
N LYS A 87 16.05 9.46 -12.19
CA LYS A 87 16.80 8.32 -12.74
C LYS A 87 17.11 7.22 -11.73
N THR A 88 16.79 7.43 -10.46
CA THR A 88 16.98 6.41 -9.43
C THR A 88 15.87 5.38 -9.57
N GLU A 89 16.25 4.13 -9.82
CA GLU A 89 15.27 3.03 -9.99
C GLU A 89 15.06 2.29 -8.67
N PRO A 90 13.89 1.67 -8.45
CA PRO A 90 13.69 0.73 -7.36
C PRO A 90 14.60 -0.50 -7.52
N ASP A 91 14.98 -1.12 -6.40
CA ASP A 91 15.90 -2.26 -6.38
C ASP A 91 15.22 -3.59 -6.69
N ILE A 92 13.95 -3.73 -6.27
CA ILE A 92 13.18 -4.98 -6.39
C ILE A 92 11.94 -4.72 -7.26
N GLU A 93 11.77 -5.51 -8.30
CA GLU A 93 10.54 -5.57 -9.08
C GLU A 93 9.56 -6.53 -8.41
N MET A 94 8.40 -6.00 -7.99
CA MET A 94 7.34 -6.84 -7.42
C MET A 94 6.59 -7.58 -8.51
N GLU A 95 6.28 -8.84 -8.25
CA GLU A 95 5.43 -9.70 -9.08
C GLU A 95 4.30 -10.25 -8.22
N ASP A 96 3.17 -10.58 -8.86
CA ASP A 96 2.04 -11.24 -8.19
C ASP A 96 2.45 -12.56 -7.55
N GLY A 97 2.05 -12.80 -6.30
CA GLY A 97 2.46 -13.97 -5.51
C GLY A 97 3.89 -13.87 -4.94
N GLY A 98 4.62 -12.76 -5.15
CA GLY A 98 5.89 -12.50 -4.50
C GLY A 98 5.73 -12.41 -2.97
N ILE A 99 6.77 -12.73 -2.22
CA ILE A 99 6.72 -12.74 -0.74
C ILE A 99 7.87 -11.92 -0.18
N PHE A 100 7.53 -11.05 0.78
CA PHE A 100 8.49 -10.38 1.65
C PHE A 100 8.34 -10.94 3.07
N GLU A 101 9.44 -11.32 3.69
CA GLU A 101 9.45 -11.84 5.05
C GLU A 101 10.04 -10.80 6.01
N VAL A 102 9.42 -10.63 7.19
CA VAL A 102 9.89 -9.75 8.26
C VAL A 102 9.41 -10.27 9.61
N ALA A 103 10.32 -10.35 10.59
CA ALA A 103 9.99 -10.76 11.97
C ALA A 103 9.14 -12.05 12.05
N GLY A 104 9.38 -12.99 11.12
CA GLY A 104 8.72 -14.29 11.07
C GLY A 104 7.30 -14.30 10.47
N VAL A 105 6.83 -13.20 9.89
CA VAL A 105 5.58 -13.14 9.13
C VAL A 105 5.84 -12.86 7.65
N ALA A 106 4.92 -13.30 6.79
CA ALA A 106 5.00 -13.14 5.34
C ALA A 106 4.00 -12.09 4.83
N LEU A 107 4.48 -11.22 3.95
CA LEU A 107 3.67 -10.27 3.19
C LEU A 107 3.59 -10.76 1.74
N GLU A 108 2.45 -11.30 1.34
CA GLU A 108 2.21 -11.74 -0.03
C GLU A 108 1.79 -10.58 -0.91
N VAL A 109 2.45 -10.44 -2.05
CA VAL A 109 2.13 -9.43 -3.07
C VAL A 109 0.94 -9.88 -3.90
N ILE A 110 -0.10 -9.09 -3.94
CA ILE A 110 -1.28 -9.27 -4.79
C ILE A 110 -1.31 -8.12 -5.80
N HIS A 111 -1.11 -8.41 -7.08
CA HIS A 111 -1.23 -7.40 -8.13
C HIS A 111 -2.69 -6.98 -8.28
N ALA A 112 -2.99 -5.72 -8.00
CA ALA A 112 -4.36 -5.18 -7.96
C ALA A 112 -4.47 -3.92 -8.83
N PRO A 113 -4.28 -4.03 -10.17
CA PRO A 113 -4.29 -2.89 -11.07
C PRO A 113 -5.64 -2.19 -11.10
N GLY A 114 -5.59 -0.86 -11.30
CA GLY A 114 -6.80 -0.06 -11.45
C GLY A 114 -6.62 1.37 -10.99
N HIS A 115 -6.21 1.61 -9.75
CA HIS A 115 -5.79 2.94 -9.28
C HIS A 115 -4.54 3.41 -10.03
N SER A 116 -3.54 2.56 -10.12
CA SER A 116 -2.43 2.62 -11.08
C SER A 116 -2.30 1.28 -11.81
N ALA A 117 -1.44 1.24 -12.84
CA ALA A 117 -1.17 0.01 -13.56
C ALA A 117 -0.37 -1.01 -12.72
N GLY A 118 0.44 -0.51 -11.79
CA GLY A 118 1.29 -1.31 -10.92
C GLY A 118 0.82 -1.40 -9.47
N SER A 119 -0.42 -0.98 -9.16
CA SER A 119 -0.95 -1.09 -7.80
C SER A 119 -0.88 -2.51 -7.28
N VAL A 120 -0.40 -2.68 -6.05
CA VAL A 120 -0.38 -3.95 -5.35
C VAL A 120 -1.05 -3.82 -3.98
N CYS A 121 -1.60 -4.93 -3.50
CA CYS A 121 -1.94 -5.13 -2.10
C CYS A 121 -0.92 -6.05 -1.46
N LEU A 122 -0.67 -5.89 -0.17
CA LEU A 122 0.21 -6.77 0.61
C LEU A 122 -0.63 -7.49 1.66
N TYR A 123 -0.81 -8.78 1.50
CA TYR A 123 -1.58 -9.61 2.43
C TYR A 123 -0.67 -10.29 3.45
N CYS A 124 -1.02 -10.21 4.72
CA CYS A 124 -0.38 -10.94 5.80
C CYS A 124 -1.42 -11.77 6.54
N GLU A 125 -1.39 -13.08 6.33
CA GLU A 125 -2.31 -14.02 6.97
C GLU A 125 -2.11 -14.06 8.49
N ASP A 126 -0.85 -14.07 8.94
CA ASP A 126 -0.51 -14.16 10.37
C ASP A 126 -1.02 -12.99 11.21
N LEU A 127 -1.14 -11.81 10.60
CA LEU A 127 -1.63 -10.59 11.25
C LEU A 127 -3.09 -10.27 10.90
N ASP A 128 -3.75 -11.10 10.08
CA ASP A 128 -5.11 -10.89 9.58
C ASP A 128 -5.29 -9.51 8.91
N VAL A 129 -4.34 -9.08 8.07
CA VAL A 129 -4.37 -7.75 7.43
C VAL A 129 -4.10 -7.81 5.94
N VAL A 130 -4.61 -6.82 5.20
CA VAL A 130 -4.22 -6.50 3.82
C VAL A 130 -4.00 -5.00 3.70
N MET A 131 -2.79 -4.60 3.30
CA MET A 131 -2.43 -3.21 3.01
C MET A 131 -2.70 -2.94 1.53
N CYS A 132 -3.67 -2.09 1.21
CA CYS A 132 -4.17 -1.91 -0.14
C CYS A 132 -3.70 -0.62 -0.83
N GLY A 133 -2.91 0.22 -0.15
CA GLY A 133 -2.64 1.56 -0.68
C GLY A 133 -3.93 2.25 -1.11
N ASP A 134 -3.95 2.78 -2.32
CA ASP A 134 -5.10 3.48 -2.89
C ASP A 134 -5.99 2.59 -3.79
N ALA A 135 -5.76 1.28 -3.79
CA ALA A 135 -6.68 0.38 -4.48
C ALA A 135 -8.08 0.38 -3.85
N LEU A 136 -8.16 0.56 -2.51
CA LEU A 136 -9.41 0.54 -1.76
C LEU A 136 -9.31 1.36 -0.48
N ALA A 137 -10.30 2.23 -0.24
CA ALA A 137 -10.53 2.94 1.01
C ALA A 137 -11.90 2.58 1.63
N ALA A 138 -12.18 3.05 2.84
CA ALA A 138 -13.42 2.72 3.56
C ALA A 138 -14.69 3.21 2.86
N ASP A 139 -14.58 4.27 2.07
CA ASP A 139 -15.66 4.91 1.30
C ASP A 139 -15.71 4.47 -0.17
N GLY A 140 -14.79 3.59 -0.59
CA GLY A 140 -14.80 2.97 -1.92
C GLY A 140 -13.46 2.92 -2.62
N LEU A 141 -13.53 2.83 -3.94
CA LEU A 141 -12.36 2.81 -4.80
C LEU A 141 -11.76 4.22 -4.90
N VAL A 142 -10.45 4.32 -4.69
CA VAL A 142 -9.75 5.62 -4.84
C VAL A 142 -9.42 5.83 -6.31
N THR A 143 -9.89 6.94 -6.89
CA THR A 143 -9.56 7.29 -8.28
C THR A 143 -8.37 8.25 -8.30
N SER A 144 -7.47 8.06 -9.27
CA SER A 144 -6.35 8.98 -9.51
C SER A 144 -6.78 10.11 -10.46
N GLU A 145 -6.33 11.33 -10.21
CA GLU A 145 -6.59 12.50 -11.06
C GLU A 145 -5.68 12.55 -12.30
N ASP A 146 -4.59 11.79 -12.33
CA ASP A 146 -3.61 11.77 -13.40
C ASP A 146 -4.04 10.99 -14.67
N GLY A 147 -5.25 10.44 -14.68
CA GLY A 147 -5.86 9.77 -15.83
C GLY A 147 -5.42 8.32 -16.03
N PHE A 148 -4.63 7.73 -15.14
CA PHE A 148 -4.21 6.33 -15.22
C PHE A 148 -5.21 5.36 -14.57
N SER A 149 -6.18 5.86 -13.80
CA SER A 149 -7.18 5.01 -13.14
C SER A 149 -8.07 4.27 -14.14
N ASN A 150 -8.23 2.97 -13.91
CA ASN A 150 -9.17 2.13 -14.62
C ASN A 150 -10.17 1.52 -13.63
N PHE A 151 -11.33 2.14 -13.51
CA PHE A 151 -12.37 1.74 -12.57
C PHE A 151 -12.80 0.28 -12.73
N ALA A 152 -12.94 -0.22 -13.96
CA ALA A 152 -13.34 -1.61 -14.20
C ALA A 152 -12.26 -2.60 -13.76
N SER A 153 -10.99 -2.30 -14.04
CA SER A 153 -9.86 -3.11 -13.56
C SER A 153 -9.78 -3.09 -12.04
N GLN A 154 -9.98 -1.93 -11.42
CA GLN A 154 -9.93 -1.79 -9.96
C GLN A 154 -11.05 -2.57 -9.28
N LEU A 155 -12.29 -2.51 -9.80
CA LEU A 155 -13.40 -3.35 -9.32
C LEU A 155 -13.09 -4.83 -9.43
N SER A 156 -12.54 -5.27 -10.59
CA SER A 156 -12.17 -6.67 -10.80
C SER A 156 -11.10 -7.10 -9.80
N SER A 157 -10.02 -6.31 -9.66
CA SER A 157 -8.93 -6.59 -8.71
C SER A 157 -9.44 -6.73 -7.28
N ILE A 158 -10.27 -5.78 -6.82
CA ILE A 158 -10.83 -5.82 -5.47
C ILE A 158 -11.77 -7.02 -5.30
N GLY A 159 -12.67 -7.27 -6.24
CA GLY A 159 -13.64 -8.38 -6.19
C GLY A 159 -12.97 -9.75 -6.21
N GLU A 160 -11.94 -9.93 -7.03
CA GLU A 160 -11.30 -11.23 -7.27
C GLU A 160 -10.22 -11.54 -6.21
N HIS A 161 -9.58 -10.53 -5.61
CA HIS A 161 -8.43 -10.74 -4.73
C HIS A 161 -8.68 -10.29 -3.29
N VAL A 162 -9.24 -9.10 -3.07
CA VAL A 162 -9.39 -8.57 -1.71
C VAL A 162 -10.66 -9.11 -1.03
N LEU A 163 -11.80 -9.14 -1.75
CA LEU A 163 -13.06 -9.63 -1.17
C LEU A 163 -13.11 -11.16 -1.00
N THR A 164 -12.16 -11.90 -1.55
CA THR A 164 -12.02 -13.34 -1.34
C THR A 164 -11.24 -13.69 -0.06
N LEU A 165 -10.58 -12.71 0.56
CA LEU A 165 -9.88 -12.88 1.82
C LEU A 165 -10.88 -13.13 2.97
N PRO A 166 -10.45 -13.70 4.11
CA PRO A 166 -11.32 -13.91 5.26
C PRO A 166 -12.04 -12.62 5.67
N ALA A 167 -13.34 -12.72 5.97
CA ALA A 167 -14.19 -11.57 6.29
C ALA A 167 -13.68 -10.70 7.47
N LYS A 168 -12.89 -11.30 8.39
CA LYS A 168 -12.26 -10.63 9.52
C LYS A 168 -11.00 -9.84 9.15
N THR A 169 -10.40 -10.09 7.99
CA THR A 169 -9.16 -9.43 7.55
C THR A 169 -9.35 -7.92 7.58
N ARG A 170 -8.45 -7.23 8.28
CA ARG A 170 -8.43 -5.77 8.34
C ARG A 170 -7.84 -5.24 7.04
N VAL A 171 -8.53 -4.29 6.44
CA VAL A 171 -8.06 -3.55 5.28
C VAL A 171 -7.38 -2.28 5.76
N LEU A 172 -6.12 -2.12 5.43
CA LEU A 172 -5.27 -1.01 5.78
C LEU A 172 -5.06 -0.14 4.53
N PRO A 173 -5.83 0.94 4.37
CA PRO A 173 -5.79 1.77 3.16
C PRO A 173 -4.64 2.77 3.19
N GLY A 174 -4.30 3.34 2.03
CA GLY A 174 -3.40 4.49 1.91
C GLY A 174 -3.99 5.77 2.51
N HIS A 175 -5.32 5.89 2.50
CA HIS A 175 -6.03 7.06 3.05
C HIS A 175 -7.18 6.66 3.97
N GLY A 176 -7.39 7.45 5.03
CA GLY A 176 -8.53 7.28 5.94
C GLY A 176 -8.32 6.16 6.97
N LYS A 177 -9.44 5.62 7.46
CA LYS A 177 -9.44 4.64 8.55
C LYS A 177 -9.43 3.22 8.03
N GLU A 178 -8.85 2.31 8.82
CA GLU A 178 -8.97 0.87 8.61
C GLU A 178 -10.43 0.41 8.72
N PHE A 179 -10.73 -0.67 8.02
CA PHE A 179 -12.02 -1.36 8.04
C PHE A 179 -11.80 -2.86 7.83
N THR A 180 -12.83 -3.64 7.56
CA THR A 180 -12.67 -5.09 7.32
C THR A 180 -13.19 -5.49 5.94
N VAL A 181 -12.72 -6.63 5.44
CA VAL A 181 -13.24 -7.24 4.21
C VAL A 181 -14.76 -7.39 4.27
N ALA A 182 -15.32 -7.79 5.42
CA ALA A 182 -16.78 -7.89 5.60
C ALA A 182 -17.52 -6.55 5.40
N ILE A 183 -16.88 -5.41 5.71
CA ILE A 183 -17.45 -4.07 5.46
C ILE A 183 -17.36 -3.75 3.96
N ALA A 184 -16.21 -4.01 3.33
CA ALA A 184 -16.00 -3.82 1.90
C ALA A 184 -17.02 -4.63 1.08
N GLU A 185 -17.20 -5.91 1.40
CA GLU A 185 -18.14 -6.80 0.73
C GLU A 185 -19.58 -6.26 0.74
N LYS A 186 -20.04 -5.72 1.88
CA LYS A 186 -21.38 -5.11 1.99
C LYS A 186 -21.57 -3.87 1.13
N SER A 187 -20.48 -3.14 0.87
CA SER A 187 -20.51 -1.89 0.11
C SER A 187 -20.26 -2.09 -1.38
N PHE A 188 -19.76 -3.25 -1.79
CA PHE A 188 -19.27 -3.50 -3.14
C PHE A 188 -20.30 -3.26 -4.24
N ASP A 189 -21.52 -3.78 -4.07
CA ASP A 189 -22.62 -3.55 -5.04
C ASP A 189 -22.98 -2.08 -5.19
N SER A 190 -22.85 -1.29 -4.11
CA SER A 190 -23.09 0.15 -4.17
C SER A 190 -22.00 0.87 -4.94
N TRP A 191 -20.75 0.45 -4.84
CA TRP A 191 -19.64 1.01 -5.61
C TRP A 191 -19.78 0.72 -7.11
N ILE A 192 -20.18 -0.54 -7.47
CA ILE A 192 -20.50 -0.90 -8.85
C ILE A 192 -21.59 0.01 -9.41
N SER A 193 -22.68 0.21 -8.64
CA SER A 193 -23.84 0.97 -9.07
C SER A 193 -23.56 2.47 -9.20
N ALA A 194 -22.66 2.99 -8.38
CA ALA A 194 -22.27 4.40 -8.36
C ALA A 194 -21.40 4.78 -9.58
N GLY A 195 -20.62 3.83 -10.11
CA GLY A 195 -19.78 4.01 -11.28
C GLY A 195 -18.54 4.90 -11.06
N PRO A 196 -17.73 5.11 -12.10
CA PRO A 196 -16.55 5.94 -12.01
C PRO A 196 -16.91 7.40 -11.69
N GLY A 197 -16.28 7.98 -10.68
CA GLY A 197 -16.50 9.36 -10.23
C GLY A 197 -17.36 9.51 -8.97
N SER A 198 -17.81 8.41 -8.39
CA SER A 198 -18.45 8.39 -7.06
C SER A 198 -17.47 8.08 -5.93
N ALA A 199 -16.27 7.68 -6.27
CA ALA A 199 -15.18 7.50 -5.32
C ALA A 199 -14.78 8.85 -4.72
N ALA A 200 -14.53 8.90 -3.41
CA ALA A 200 -14.03 10.10 -2.77
C ALA A 200 -12.69 10.50 -3.38
N PRO A 201 -12.44 11.79 -3.66
CA PRO A 201 -11.12 12.24 -4.06
C PRO A 201 -10.12 11.87 -2.97
N ALA A 202 -8.94 11.37 -3.34
CA ALA A 202 -7.84 11.13 -2.42
C ALA A 202 -7.59 12.40 -1.61
N GLY A 203 -7.86 12.33 -0.32
CA GLY A 203 -7.92 13.34 0.71
C GLY A 203 -7.28 14.72 0.47
N GLU A 204 -8.14 15.72 0.31
CA GLU A 204 -7.84 17.05 0.82
C GLU A 204 -8.45 17.15 2.23
N SER A 205 -7.62 17.06 3.26
CA SER A 205 -7.91 17.64 4.58
C SER A 205 -6.65 17.71 5.42
#